data_f790ed3412823a4db9872a26006e1e1b
#
_entry.id   f790ed3412823a4db9872a26006e1e1b
#
_cell.length_a   1.000
_cell.length_b   1.000
_cell.length_c   1.000
_cell.angle_alpha   90.00
_cell.angle_beta   90.00
_cell.angle_gamma   90.00
#
_symmetry.space_group_name_H-M   'P 1'
#
loop_
_entity.id
_entity.type
_entity.pdbx_description
1 polymer ?
#
loop_
_entity_poly.entity_id
_entity_poly.type
_entity_poly.pdbx_seq_one_letter_code
_entity_poly.pdbx_strand_id
1 'polypeptide(L)'
;MATIHFILQGKGGVGKSMIAAFLYQAATALGKSVEAFDTDPINATLAGYEGFTVTRIDVLDESGAIDPLKFDALVERLAYTQCEHVIVDNGASSFVELGNYIRQGDILKLLQEGGADWKGHQILLHTVVTGGQATQDTLKGLTQLAKEFPEQSIVLWLNPYFGRVSVSAAGNKPISEFLSEGYPSIVAAIELPEVKGNYGADLERMLCSHQTFAEADATVCIASKGRLRAYWEKILKDITRVNII
;
A
#
# COMPACT_ATOMS: atom_id res chain seq x y z
N MET A 1 16.49 8.99 8.98
CA MET A 1 15.02 9.19 8.98
C MET A 1 14.48 8.56 7.73
N ALA A 2 13.57 7.63 7.86
CA ALA A 2 12.90 6.95 6.75
C ALA A 2 11.46 7.45 6.58
N THR A 3 10.84 7.17 5.43
CA THR A 3 9.39 7.21 5.25
C THR A 3 8.85 5.79 5.32
N ILE A 4 7.98 5.51 6.28
CA ILE A 4 7.35 4.21 6.48
C ILE A 4 5.94 4.25 5.89
N HIS A 5 5.67 3.35 4.95
CA HIS A 5 4.42 3.23 4.21
C HIS A 5 3.65 2.02 4.72
N PHE A 6 2.57 2.22 5.47
CA PHE A 6 1.67 1.14 5.86
C PHE A 6 0.50 1.03 4.89
N ILE A 7 0.32 -0.11 4.24
CA ILE A 7 -0.80 -0.36 3.32
C ILE A 7 -1.92 -1.06 4.09
N LEU A 8 -2.95 -0.30 4.46
CA LEU A 8 -4.01 -0.71 5.39
C LEU A 8 -5.39 -0.67 4.74
N GLN A 9 -6.03 -1.81 4.61
CA GLN A 9 -7.43 -1.93 4.16
C GLN A 9 -7.98 -3.29 4.57
N GLY A 10 -9.12 -3.31 5.27
CA GLY A 10 -9.75 -4.54 5.76
C GLY A 10 -10.40 -5.40 4.67
N LYS A 11 -10.61 -4.86 3.45
CA LYS A 11 -11.15 -5.66 2.34
C LYS A 11 -10.03 -6.40 1.60
N GLY A 12 -10.20 -7.72 1.46
CA GLY A 12 -9.31 -8.56 0.65
C GLY A 12 -9.48 -8.33 -0.86
N GLY A 13 -8.43 -8.57 -1.65
CA GLY A 13 -8.48 -8.55 -3.11
C GLY A 13 -8.63 -7.17 -3.76
N VAL A 14 -8.43 -6.07 -3.04
CA VAL A 14 -8.60 -4.70 -3.56
C VAL A 14 -7.31 -4.07 -4.10
N GLY A 15 -6.18 -4.78 -4.03
CA GLY A 15 -4.91 -4.34 -4.62
C GLY A 15 -3.89 -3.80 -3.61
N LYS A 16 -3.94 -4.16 -2.32
CA LYS A 16 -2.95 -3.73 -1.31
C LYS A 16 -1.52 -4.12 -1.71
N SER A 17 -1.27 -5.39 -1.89
CA SER A 17 0.06 -5.91 -2.27
C SER A 17 0.53 -5.40 -3.63
N MET A 18 -0.39 -5.15 -4.56
CA MET A 18 -0.08 -4.48 -5.84
C MET A 18 0.43 -3.05 -5.61
N ILE A 19 -0.21 -2.28 -4.73
CA ILE A 19 0.23 -0.93 -4.37
C ILE A 19 1.57 -0.98 -3.64
N ALA A 20 1.76 -1.92 -2.70
CA ALA A 20 3.04 -2.16 -2.04
C ALA A 20 4.15 -2.41 -3.07
N ALA A 21 3.90 -3.28 -4.06
CA ALA A 21 4.84 -3.56 -5.14
C ALA A 21 5.10 -2.33 -6.03
N PHE A 22 4.12 -1.48 -6.28
CA PHE A 22 4.31 -0.23 -7.03
C PHE A 22 5.16 0.78 -6.28
N LEU A 23 4.95 0.95 -4.98
CA LEU A 23 5.76 1.82 -4.13
C LEU A 23 7.21 1.34 -4.06
N TYR A 24 7.42 0.02 -3.91
CA TYR A 24 8.76 -0.56 -3.91
C TYR A 24 9.50 -0.29 -5.21
N GLN A 25 8.84 -0.55 -6.35
CA GLN A 25 9.42 -0.30 -7.67
C GLN A 25 9.66 1.19 -7.91
N ALA A 26 8.78 2.07 -7.43
CA ALA A 26 8.96 3.52 -7.55
C ALA A 26 10.18 4.01 -6.76
N ALA A 27 10.34 3.55 -5.51
CA ALA A 27 11.53 3.87 -4.72
C ALA A 27 12.81 3.41 -5.43
N THR A 28 12.83 2.16 -5.91
CA THR A 28 13.98 1.61 -6.67
C THR A 28 14.26 2.42 -7.94
N ALA A 29 13.22 2.75 -8.72
CA ALA A 29 13.36 3.52 -9.97
C ALA A 29 13.88 4.95 -9.74
N LEU A 30 13.59 5.52 -8.58
CA LEU A 30 14.08 6.84 -8.16
C LEU A 30 15.44 6.78 -7.43
N GLY A 31 16.09 5.60 -7.40
CA GLY A 31 17.41 5.41 -6.80
C GLY A 31 17.41 5.48 -5.28
N LYS A 32 16.25 5.23 -4.64
CA LYS A 32 16.09 5.22 -3.19
C LYS A 32 16.35 3.85 -2.61
N SER A 33 16.95 3.79 -1.41
CA SER A 33 17.06 2.56 -0.65
C SER A 33 15.69 2.18 -0.07
N VAL A 34 15.27 0.93 -0.29
CA VAL A 34 13.95 0.44 0.10
C VAL A 34 14.03 -1.00 0.60
N GLU A 35 13.29 -1.29 1.65
CA GLU A 35 12.99 -2.62 2.13
C GLU A 35 11.48 -2.77 2.36
N ALA A 36 11.00 -4.00 2.46
CA ALA A 36 9.59 -4.25 2.70
C ALA A 36 9.36 -5.35 3.72
N PHE A 37 8.21 -5.28 4.39
CA PHE A 37 7.71 -6.28 5.32
C PHE A 37 6.34 -6.76 4.86
N ASP A 38 6.17 -8.08 4.81
CA ASP A 38 4.90 -8.72 4.50
C ASP A 38 4.35 -9.34 5.78
N THR A 39 3.21 -8.83 6.25
CA THR A 39 2.52 -9.28 7.47
C THR A 39 1.22 -10.04 7.16
N ASP A 40 0.95 -10.38 5.88
CA ASP A 40 -0.22 -11.21 5.55
C ASP A 40 0.07 -12.67 5.92
N PRO A 41 -0.61 -13.22 6.94
CA PRO A 41 -0.34 -14.58 7.37
C PRO A 41 -0.80 -15.63 6.37
N ILE A 42 -1.75 -15.29 5.48
CA ILE A 42 -2.38 -16.22 4.56
C ILE A 42 -1.77 -16.12 3.17
N ASN A 43 -1.63 -14.88 2.66
CA ASN A 43 -1.22 -14.65 1.28
C ASN A 43 -0.05 -13.65 1.25
N ALA A 44 1.15 -14.13 1.56
CA ALA A 44 2.37 -13.31 1.51
C ALA A 44 2.73 -12.95 0.05
N THR A 45 1.87 -12.16 -0.60
CA THR A 45 1.98 -11.82 -2.04
C THR A 45 3.21 -10.99 -2.33
N LEU A 46 3.54 -10.03 -1.46
CA LEU A 46 4.71 -9.17 -1.67
C LEU A 46 6.01 -9.96 -1.54
N ALA A 47 6.06 -10.94 -0.64
CA ALA A 47 7.20 -11.83 -0.49
C ALA A 47 7.45 -12.76 -1.69
N GLY A 48 6.49 -12.86 -2.62
CA GLY A 48 6.64 -13.61 -3.86
C GLY A 48 7.49 -12.92 -4.93
N TYR A 49 7.80 -11.63 -4.78
CA TYR A 49 8.65 -10.90 -5.73
C TYR A 49 10.13 -11.16 -5.45
N GLU A 50 10.78 -12.00 -6.26
CA GLU A 50 12.20 -12.37 -6.08
C GLU A 50 13.16 -11.17 -6.17
N GLY A 51 12.81 -10.15 -6.94
CA GLY A 51 13.60 -8.92 -7.09
C GLY A 51 13.50 -7.93 -5.93
N PHE A 52 12.70 -8.21 -4.89
CA PHE A 52 12.50 -7.33 -3.74
C PHE A 52 13.21 -7.84 -2.49
N THR A 53 13.68 -6.94 -1.65
CA THR A 53 14.12 -7.27 -0.28
C THR A 53 12.91 -7.23 0.64
N VAL A 54 12.24 -8.37 0.81
CA VAL A 54 11.05 -8.51 1.65
C VAL A 54 11.33 -9.44 2.82
N THR A 55 11.02 -8.97 4.02
CA THR A 55 11.02 -9.79 5.24
C THR A 55 9.59 -10.14 5.60
N ARG A 56 9.29 -11.42 5.66
CA ARG A 56 8.00 -11.88 6.16
C ARG A 56 7.98 -11.85 7.69
N ILE A 57 6.94 -11.25 8.25
CA ILE A 57 6.68 -11.23 9.70
C ILE A 57 5.62 -12.28 10.01
N ASP A 58 5.99 -13.32 10.74
CA ASP A 58 5.03 -14.30 11.20
C ASP A 58 4.23 -13.76 12.39
N VAL A 59 2.95 -13.50 12.15
CA VAL A 59 2.03 -12.92 13.13
C VAL A 59 1.08 -13.93 13.76
N LEU A 60 1.20 -15.23 13.41
CA LEU A 60 0.33 -16.28 13.94
C LEU A 60 0.95 -16.94 15.18
N ASP A 61 0.14 -17.23 16.18
CA ASP A 61 0.47 -18.10 17.30
C ASP A 61 0.42 -19.60 16.93
N GLU A 62 0.68 -20.47 17.89
CA GLU A 62 0.66 -21.92 17.70
C GLU A 62 -0.74 -22.46 17.35
N SER A 63 -1.81 -21.74 17.66
CA SER A 63 -3.19 -22.10 17.32
C SER A 63 -3.60 -21.63 15.92
N GLY A 64 -2.78 -20.81 15.25
CA GLY A 64 -3.08 -20.16 13.97
C GLY A 64 -3.90 -18.87 14.11
N ALA A 65 -4.04 -18.33 15.32
CA ALA A 65 -4.63 -17.02 15.55
C ALA A 65 -3.56 -15.93 15.48
N ILE A 66 -4.00 -14.68 15.18
CA ILE A 66 -3.08 -13.55 15.16
C ILE A 66 -2.69 -13.20 16.60
N ASP A 67 -1.39 -13.21 16.89
CA ASP A 67 -0.83 -12.74 18.15
C ASP A 67 -0.31 -11.31 17.98
N PRO A 68 -0.98 -10.30 18.57
CA PRO A 68 -0.57 -8.90 18.46
C PRO A 68 0.88 -8.64 18.94
N LEU A 69 1.40 -9.41 19.88
CA LEU A 69 2.78 -9.23 20.38
C LEU A 69 3.84 -9.58 19.32
N LYS A 70 3.49 -10.37 18.32
CA LYS A 70 4.40 -10.67 17.21
C LYS A 70 4.66 -9.47 16.29
N PHE A 71 3.84 -8.42 16.37
CA PHE A 71 4.14 -7.16 15.71
C PHE A 71 5.30 -6.38 16.35
N ASP A 72 5.73 -6.74 17.58
CA ASP A 72 6.92 -6.15 18.19
C ASP A 72 8.15 -6.32 17.31
N ALA A 73 8.29 -7.49 16.66
CA ALA A 73 9.40 -7.76 15.75
C ALA A 73 9.39 -6.83 14.51
N LEU A 74 8.20 -6.45 14.03
CA LEU A 74 8.06 -5.44 12.97
C LEU A 74 8.49 -4.07 13.48
N VAL A 75 7.99 -3.63 14.65
CA VAL A 75 8.30 -2.32 15.23
C VAL A 75 9.80 -2.14 15.45
N GLU A 76 10.48 -3.15 15.99
CA GLU A 76 11.94 -3.17 16.13
C GLU A 76 12.65 -2.95 14.79
N ARG A 77 12.24 -3.65 13.74
CA ARG A 77 12.81 -3.49 12.41
C ARG A 77 12.56 -2.09 11.83
N LEU A 78 11.36 -1.55 12.03
CA LEU A 78 11.00 -0.20 11.58
C LEU A 78 11.84 0.86 12.29
N ALA A 79 12.00 0.76 13.62
CA ALA A 79 12.76 1.71 14.43
C ALA A 79 14.22 1.82 14.00
N TYR A 80 14.86 0.71 13.66
CA TYR A 80 16.29 0.65 13.33
C TYR A 80 16.58 0.57 11.82
N THR A 81 15.60 0.81 10.96
CA THR A 81 15.82 0.78 9.51
C THR A 81 16.91 1.77 9.07
N GLN A 82 17.71 1.36 8.09
CA GLN A 82 18.70 2.21 7.43
C GLN A 82 18.26 2.63 6.02
N CYS A 83 17.11 2.13 5.56
CA CYS A 83 16.56 2.46 4.26
C CYS A 83 15.87 3.84 4.29
N GLU A 84 15.78 4.49 3.14
CA GLU A 84 15.04 5.75 2.98
C GLU A 84 13.53 5.51 2.97
N HIS A 85 13.11 4.36 2.46
CA HIS A 85 11.70 3.95 2.41
C HIS A 85 11.52 2.55 2.96
N VAL A 86 10.45 2.34 3.73
CA VAL A 86 10.04 1.04 4.23
C VAL A 86 8.57 0.81 3.89
N ILE A 87 8.25 -0.34 3.31
CA ILE A 87 6.90 -0.66 2.88
C ILE A 87 6.38 -1.83 3.72
N VAL A 88 5.24 -1.63 4.38
CA VAL A 88 4.57 -2.66 5.18
C VAL A 88 3.28 -3.06 4.47
N ASP A 89 3.29 -4.23 3.85
CA ASP A 89 2.10 -4.83 3.24
C ASP A 89 1.35 -5.64 4.29
N ASN A 90 0.12 -5.22 4.60
CA ASN A 90 -0.69 -5.88 5.62
C ASN A 90 -1.85 -6.65 5.01
N GLY A 91 -2.08 -7.87 5.50
CA GLY A 91 -3.20 -8.69 5.13
C GLY A 91 -4.55 -8.10 5.55
N ALA A 92 -5.61 -8.43 4.81
CA ALA A 92 -6.96 -8.03 5.21
C ALA A 92 -7.38 -8.67 6.54
N SER A 93 -6.92 -9.89 6.80
CA SER A 93 -7.22 -10.65 8.02
C SER A 93 -6.57 -10.04 9.27
N SER A 94 -5.41 -9.42 9.15
CA SER A 94 -4.66 -8.79 10.25
C SER A 94 -4.91 -7.28 10.38
N PHE A 95 -5.80 -6.71 9.58
CA PHE A 95 -6.06 -5.26 9.58
C PHE A 95 -6.56 -4.74 10.93
N VAL A 96 -7.50 -5.44 11.56
CA VAL A 96 -8.10 -5.02 12.84
C VAL A 96 -7.09 -5.18 13.99
N GLU A 97 -6.41 -6.31 14.04
CA GLU A 97 -5.42 -6.64 15.07
C GLU A 97 -4.22 -5.68 15.01
N LEU A 98 -3.66 -5.46 13.82
CA LEU A 98 -2.58 -4.48 13.65
C LEU A 98 -3.03 -3.06 13.99
N GLY A 99 -4.22 -2.64 13.57
CA GLY A 99 -4.79 -1.34 13.91
C GLY A 99 -4.95 -1.15 15.41
N ASN A 100 -5.46 -2.18 16.12
CA ASN A 100 -5.58 -2.16 17.56
C ASN A 100 -4.22 -2.11 18.27
N TYR A 101 -3.25 -2.92 17.83
CA TYR A 101 -1.90 -2.95 18.35
C TYR A 101 -1.21 -1.57 18.21
N ILE A 102 -1.25 -1.01 17.01
CA ILE A 102 -0.68 0.32 16.71
C ILE A 102 -1.29 1.39 17.62
N ARG A 103 -2.62 1.39 17.78
CA ARG A 103 -3.35 2.39 18.58
C ARG A 103 -3.13 2.24 20.07
N GLN A 104 -3.16 1.02 20.61
CA GLN A 104 -3.00 0.77 22.04
C GLN A 104 -1.60 1.10 22.55
N GLY A 105 -0.59 0.90 21.72
CA GLY A 105 0.81 1.16 22.06
C GLY A 105 1.32 2.53 21.63
N ASP A 106 0.48 3.42 21.07
CA ASP A 106 0.91 4.69 20.45
C ASP A 106 2.09 4.50 19.48
N ILE A 107 2.14 3.35 18.80
CA ILE A 107 3.28 2.89 18.01
C ILE A 107 3.67 3.89 16.91
N LEU A 108 2.69 4.50 16.22
CA LEU A 108 3.01 5.48 15.16
C LEU A 108 3.69 6.71 15.75
N LYS A 109 3.23 7.19 16.91
CA LYS A 109 3.85 8.30 17.61
C LYS A 109 5.26 7.95 18.08
N LEU A 110 5.45 6.77 18.65
CA LEU A 110 6.78 6.26 19.03
C LEU A 110 7.72 6.26 17.83
N LEU A 111 7.30 5.71 16.68
CA LEU A 111 8.11 5.65 15.46
C LEU A 111 8.37 7.05 14.87
N GLN A 112 7.48 8.03 15.08
CA GLN A 112 7.66 9.40 14.60
C GLN A 112 8.60 10.22 15.49
N GLU A 113 8.53 10.04 16.80
CA GLU A 113 9.36 10.79 17.76
C GLU A 113 10.80 10.27 17.80
N GLY A 114 11.00 8.97 17.61
CA GLY A 114 12.30 8.33 17.77
C GLY A 114 12.64 8.03 19.22
N GLY A 115 13.81 7.45 19.42
CA GLY A 115 14.34 7.06 20.74
C GLY A 115 15.76 7.56 20.98
N ALA A 116 16.39 7.08 22.07
CA ALA A 116 17.75 7.45 22.40
C ALA A 116 18.77 7.01 21.34
N ASP A 117 18.53 5.84 20.73
CA ASP A 117 19.48 5.15 19.84
C ASP A 117 19.03 5.11 18.37
N TRP A 118 17.87 5.71 18.05
CA TRP A 118 17.33 5.74 16.70
C TRP A 118 16.53 7.02 16.40
N LYS A 119 16.41 7.40 15.13
CA LYS A 119 15.77 8.64 14.70
C LYS A 119 14.30 8.38 14.38
N GLY A 120 13.45 9.37 14.67
CA GLY A 120 12.06 9.34 14.24
C GLY A 120 11.91 9.26 12.73
N HIS A 121 10.78 8.71 12.29
CA HIS A 121 10.44 8.45 10.90
C HIS A 121 9.18 9.21 10.48
N GLN A 122 9.01 9.44 9.19
CA GLN A 122 7.74 9.87 8.63
C GLN A 122 6.84 8.66 8.45
N ILE A 123 5.57 8.77 8.81
CA ILE A 123 4.58 7.71 8.63
C ILE A 123 3.54 8.14 7.59
N LEU A 124 3.29 7.29 6.61
CA LEU A 124 2.22 7.43 5.63
C LEU A 124 1.32 6.18 5.67
N LEU A 125 0.04 6.39 5.91
CA LEU A 125 -0.95 5.32 5.83
C LEU A 125 -1.55 5.30 4.43
N HIS A 126 -1.47 4.19 3.74
CA HIS A 126 -2.05 3.99 2.42
C HIS A 126 -3.33 3.19 2.54
N THR A 127 -4.39 3.63 1.89
CA THR A 127 -5.63 2.87 1.81
C THR A 127 -6.20 2.87 0.40
N VAL A 128 -7.00 1.87 0.10
CA VAL A 128 -7.56 1.66 -1.24
C VAL A 128 -9.07 1.80 -1.20
N VAL A 129 -9.61 2.60 -2.11
CA VAL A 129 -11.04 2.61 -2.43
C VAL A 129 -11.20 2.08 -3.85
N THR A 130 -12.06 1.09 -4.04
CA THR A 130 -12.30 0.47 -5.35
C THR A 130 -13.75 0.61 -5.78
N GLY A 131 -14.01 0.51 -7.07
CA GLY A 131 -15.35 0.54 -7.62
C GLY A 131 -16.13 -0.78 -7.49
N GLY A 132 -17.30 -0.83 -8.07
CA GLY A 132 -18.13 -2.03 -8.10
C GLY A 132 -18.71 -2.41 -6.72
N GLN A 133 -18.87 -3.71 -6.48
CA GLN A 133 -19.49 -4.23 -5.27
C GLN A 133 -18.69 -3.94 -3.99
N ALA A 134 -17.37 -3.78 -4.09
CA ALA A 134 -16.51 -3.52 -2.94
C ALA A 134 -16.41 -2.03 -2.55
N THR A 135 -17.04 -1.12 -3.28
CA THR A 135 -16.97 0.33 -3.02
C THR A 135 -17.36 0.67 -1.59
N GLN A 136 -18.50 0.17 -1.12
CA GLN A 136 -19.00 0.46 0.23
C GLN A 136 -18.08 -0.08 1.34
N ASP A 137 -17.54 -1.29 1.15
CA ASP A 137 -16.64 -1.91 2.13
C ASP A 137 -15.32 -1.15 2.21
N THR A 138 -14.78 -0.73 1.07
CA THR A 138 -13.52 0.03 1.03
C THR A 138 -13.69 1.46 1.54
N LEU A 139 -14.84 2.09 1.34
CA LEU A 139 -15.17 3.38 1.96
C LEU A 139 -15.32 3.27 3.48
N LYS A 140 -15.93 2.19 3.99
CA LYS A 140 -15.96 1.92 5.44
C LYS A 140 -14.54 1.77 5.99
N GLY A 141 -13.65 1.06 5.30
CA GLY A 141 -12.25 0.92 5.69
C GLY A 141 -11.52 2.27 5.75
N LEU A 142 -11.70 3.15 4.75
CA LEU A 142 -11.18 4.52 4.77
C LEU A 142 -11.73 5.30 5.96
N THR A 143 -13.05 5.26 6.19
CA THR A 143 -13.70 5.97 7.32
C THR A 143 -13.15 5.49 8.66
N GLN A 144 -12.99 4.18 8.82
CA GLN A 144 -12.43 3.58 10.03
C GLN A 144 -10.98 4.05 10.23
N LEU A 145 -10.14 3.96 9.20
CA LEU A 145 -8.74 4.37 9.26
C LEU A 145 -8.60 5.86 9.64
N ALA A 146 -9.35 6.74 8.99
CA ALA A 146 -9.32 8.17 9.29
C ALA A 146 -9.84 8.51 10.70
N LYS A 147 -10.79 7.73 11.22
CA LYS A 147 -11.31 7.89 12.59
C LYS A 147 -10.33 7.39 13.66
N GLU A 148 -9.67 6.27 13.38
CA GLU A 148 -8.73 5.66 14.33
C GLU A 148 -7.40 6.40 14.40
N PHE A 149 -6.98 7.00 13.28
CA PHE A 149 -5.70 7.72 13.15
C PHE A 149 -5.89 9.14 12.59
N PRO A 150 -6.60 10.03 13.30
CA PRO A 150 -6.98 11.34 12.76
C PRO A 150 -5.80 12.27 12.50
N GLU A 151 -4.67 12.06 13.18
CA GLU A 151 -3.46 12.87 13.06
C GLU A 151 -2.47 12.34 12.02
N GLN A 152 -2.74 11.15 11.45
CA GLN A 152 -1.84 10.53 10.49
C GLN A 152 -2.17 10.93 9.05
N SER A 153 -1.10 11.12 8.26
CA SER A 153 -1.23 11.39 6.84
C SER A 153 -1.69 10.15 6.07
N ILE A 154 -2.81 10.27 5.35
CA ILE A 154 -3.37 9.19 4.54
C ILE A 154 -3.12 9.47 3.06
N VAL A 155 -2.60 8.49 2.35
CA VAL A 155 -2.52 8.44 0.89
C VAL A 155 -3.64 7.55 0.36
N LEU A 156 -4.57 8.15 -0.36
CA LEU A 156 -5.71 7.45 -0.95
C LEU A 156 -5.35 6.90 -2.33
N TRP A 157 -5.62 5.61 -2.55
CA TRP A 157 -5.54 4.97 -3.84
C TRP A 157 -6.93 4.65 -4.37
N LEU A 158 -7.25 5.16 -5.56
CA LEU A 158 -8.49 4.82 -6.26
C LEU A 158 -8.19 3.73 -7.28
N ASN A 159 -8.74 2.53 -7.06
CA ASN A 159 -8.51 1.38 -7.92
C ASN A 159 -9.77 1.07 -8.76
N PRO A 160 -9.78 1.37 -10.06
CA PRO A 160 -10.93 1.12 -10.93
C PRO A 160 -11.02 -0.32 -11.47
N TYR A 161 -10.26 -1.28 -10.92
CA TYR A 161 -10.23 -2.66 -11.43
C TYR A 161 -11.63 -3.30 -11.49
N PHE A 162 -12.46 -3.11 -10.47
CA PHE A 162 -13.85 -3.59 -10.42
C PHE A 162 -14.87 -2.57 -10.97
N GLY A 163 -14.41 -1.58 -11.70
CA GLY A 163 -15.21 -0.48 -12.23
C GLY A 163 -14.81 0.86 -11.60
N ARG A 164 -15.29 1.95 -12.20
CA ARG A 164 -14.98 3.28 -11.69
C ARG A 164 -15.52 3.48 -10.28
N VAL A 165 -14.70 4.07 -9.43
CA VAL A 165 -15.14 4.49 -8.10
C VAL A 165 -16.19 5.59 -8.27
N SER A 166 -17.38 5.39 -7.71
CA SER A 166 -18.46 6.38 -7.75
C SER A 166 -19.16 6.46 -6.39
N VAL A 167 -19.43 7.68 -5.97
CA VAL A 167 -20.18 7.98 -4.74
C VAL A 167 -21.27 8.97 -5.12
N SER A 168 -22.53 8.60 -4.93
CA SER A 168 -23.69 9.42 -5.35
C SER A 168 -23.64 10.84 -4.77
N ALA A 169 -23.14 11.01 -3.55
CA ALA A 169 -22.99 12.31 -2.89
C ALA A 169 -21.94 13.23 -3.56
N ALA A 170 -21.03 12.68 -4.36
CA ALA A 170 -20.02 13.49 -5.06
C ALA A 170 -20.62 14.30 -6.24
N GLY A 171 -21.77 13.87 -6.78
CA GLY A 171 -22.35 14.51 -7.97
C GLY A 171 -21.38 14.46 -9.15
N ASN A 172 -21.03 15.63 -9.69
CA ASN A 172 -20.06 15.77 -10.79
C ASN A 172 -18.61 16.03 -10.34
N LYS A 173 -18.36 16.06 -9.02
CA LYS A 173 -17.04 16.31 -8.47
C LYS A 173 -16.13 15.10 -8.67
N PRO A 174 -14.84 15.27 -8.99
CA PRO A 174 -13.87 14.18 -8.97
C PRO A 174 -13.87 13.45 -7.61
N ILE A 175 -13.89 12.13 -7.62
CA ILE A 175 -14.01 11.33 -6.39
C ILE A 175 -12.82 11.58 -5.45
N SER A 176 -11.62 11.75 -5.99
CA SER A 176 -10.43 12.09 -5.19
C SER A 176 -10.61 13.39 -4.42
N GLU A 177 -11.14 14.42 -5.07
CA GLU A 177 -11.42 15.73 -4.45
C GLU A 177 -12.53 15.62 -3.40
N PHE A 178 -13.64 14.95 -3.74
CA PHE A 178 -14.76 14.73 -2.81
C PHE A 178 -14.32 14.01 -1.53
N LEU A 179 -13.53 12.94 -1.66
CA LEU A 179 -13.04 12.18 -0.51
C LEU A 179 -12.01 12.98 0.29
N SER A 180 -11.10 13.71 -0.37
CA SER A 180 -10.12 14.55 0.34
C SER A 180 -10.77 15.69 1.14
N GLU A 181 -11.86 16.26 0.65
CA GLU A 181 -12.63 17.24 1.42
C GLU A 181 -13.36 16.62 2.62
N GLY A 182 -13.88 15.38 2.45
CA GLY A 182 -14.56 14.66 3.52
C GLY A 182 -13.62 14.10 4.61
N TYR A 183 -12.33 13.94 4.29
CA TYR A 183 -11.32 13.38 5.18
C TYR A 183 -10.04 14.24 5.14
N PRO A 184 -9.91 15.23 6.04
CA PRO A 184 -8.75 16.15 6.04
C PRO A 184 -7.38 15.47 6.22
N SER A 185 -7.34 14.26 6.75
CA SER A 185 -6.13 13.44 6.86
C SER A 185 -5.61 12.91 5.51
N ILE A 186 -6.41 12.99 4.43
CA ILE A 186 -5.94 12.62 3.09
C ILE A 186 -5.04 13.72 2.54
N VAL A 187 -3.74 13.45 2.52
CA VAL A 187 -2.71 14.38 2.02
C VAL A 187 -2.42 14.22 0.54
N ALA A 188 -2.76 13.05 -0.03
CA ALA A 188 -2.58 12.74 -1.44
C ALA A 188 -3.60 11.72 -1.93
N ALA A 189 -3.96 11.82 -3.21
CA ALA A 189 -4.80 10.84 -3.89
C ALA A 189 -4.17 10.44 -5.23
N ILE A 190 -4.08 9.14 -5.48
CA ILE A 190 -3.56 8.55 -6.71
C ILE A 190 -4.67 7.69 -7.32
N GLU A 191 -5.00 7.97 -8.58
CA GLU A 191 -5.96 7.17 -9.33
C GLU A 191 -5.22 6.23 -10.28
N LEU A 192 -5.35 4.92 -10.05
CA LEU A 192 -4.79 3.91 -10.93
C LEU A 192 -5.46 3.98 -12.31
N PRO A 193 -4.71 3.80 -13.41
CA PRO A 193 -5.30 3.79 -14.74
C PRO A 193 -6.32 2.66 -14.87
N GLU A 194 -7.49 2.96 -15.42
CA GLU A 194 -8.44 1.93 -15.81
C GLU A 194 -7.87 1.13 -17.00
N VAL A 195 -7.74 -0.19 -16.82
CA VAL A 195 -7.21 -1.08 -17.85
C VAL A 195 -8.25 -2.14 -18.22
N LYS A 196 -8.45 -2.35 -19.52
CA LYS A 196 -9.40 -3.32 -20.06
C LYS A 196 -8.78 -4.11 -21.21
N GLY A 197 -9.37 -5.27 -21.53
CA GLY A 197 -8.91 -6.11 -22.61
C GLY A 197 -7.43 -6.50 -22.46
N ASN A 198 -6.64 -6.34 -23.52
CA ASN A 198 -5.24 -6.77 -23.53
C ASN A 198 -4.35 -6.05 -22.51
N TYR A 199 -4.67 -4.78 -22.16
CA TYR A 199 -3.95 -4.05 -21.10
C TYR A 199 -4.17 -4.71 -19.74
N GLY A 200 -5.42 -5.04 -19.42
CA GLY A 200 -5.74 -5.74 -18.18
C GLY A 200 -5.10 -7.11 -18.10
N ALA A 201 -5.17 -7.89 -19.18
CA ALA A 201 -4.60 -9.23 -19.23
C ALA A 201 -3.06 -9.24 -19.08
N ASP A 202 -2.36 -8.25 -19.66
CA ASP A 202 -0.90 -8.15 -19.51
C ASP A 202 -0.52 -7.78 -18.08
N LEU A 203 -1.22 -6.81 -17.49
CA LEU A 203 -0.98 -6.40 -16.10
C LEU A 203 -1.29 -7.54 -15.13
N GLU A 204 -2.42 -8.21 -15.29
CA GLU A 204 -2.81 -9.36 -14.45
C GLU A 204 -1.78 -10.48 -14.53
N ARG A 205 -1.31 -10.84 -15.73
CA ARG A 205 -0.28 -11.86 -15.90
C ARG A 205 1.01 -11.49 -15.19
N MET A 206 1.48 -10.25 -15.33
CA MET A 206 2.67 -9.75 -14.67
C MET A 206 2.53 -9.84 -13.14
N LEU A 207 1.40 -9.37 -12.59
CA LEU A 207 1.14 -9.39 -11.14
C LEU A 207 1.00 -10.81 -10.60
N CYS A 208 0.28 -11.71 -11.31
CA CYS A 208 0.14 -13.11 -10.91
C CYS A 208 1.48 -13.88 -10.94
N SER A 209 2.42 -13.45 -11.79
CA SER A 209 3.76 -14.04 -11.86
C SER A 209 4.76 -13.35 -10.92
N HIS A 210 4.30 -12.44 -10.06
CA HIS A 210 5.15 -11.63 -9.17
C HIS A 210 6.34 -10.97 -9.88
N GLN A 211 6.11 -10.51 -11.12
CA GLN A 211 7.13 -9.82 -11.90
C GLN A 211 7.05 -8.31 -11.68
N THR A 212 8.21 -7.68 -11.60
CA THR A 212 8.32 -6.23 -11.72
C THR A 212 8.08 -5.79 -13.16
N PHE A 213 7.81 -4.50 -13.39
CA PHE A 213 7.71 -3.97 -14.75
C PHE A 213 9.01 -4.15 -15.55
N ALA A 214 10.17 -4.07 -14.89
CA ALA A 214 11.46 -4.29 -15.53
C ALA A 214 11.67 -5.75 -15.96
N GLU A 215 11.31 -6.71 -15.12
CA GLU A 215 11.39 -8.15 -15.45
C GLU A 215 10.38 -8.53 -16.53
N ALA A 216 9.14 -8.03 -16.45
CA ALA A 216 8.16 -8.24 -17.49
C ALA A 216 8.60 -7.67 -18.84
N ASP A 217 9.25 -6.50 -18.85
CA ASP A 217 9.80 -5.90 -20.07
C ASP A 217 10.81 -6.81 -20.76
N ALA A 218 11.57 -7.61 -20.02
CA ALA A 218 12.53 -8.54 -20.61
C ALA A 218 11.87 -9.77 -21.26
N THR A 219 10.67 -10.15 -20.85
CA THR A 219 10.06 -11.46 -21.17
C THR A 219 8.86 -11.39 -22.12
N VAL A 220 8.14 -10.25 -22.16
CA VAL A 220 6.90 -10.12 -22.94
C VAL A 220 7.14 -9.63 -24.38
N CYS A 221 6.16 -9.79 -25.26
CA CYS A 221 6.22 -9.29 -26.63
C CYS A 221 6.19 -7.75 -26.71
N ILE A 222 6.64 -7.18 -27.84
CA ILE A 222 6.76 -5.71 -28.03
C ILE A 222 5.46 -4.95 -27.71
N ALA A 223 4.30 -5.48 -28.11
CA ALA A 223 3.03 -4.83 -27.86
C ALA A 223 2.69 -4.79 -26.37
N SER A 224 2.94 -5.88 -25.65
CA SER A 224 2.77 -5.95 -24.19
C SER A 224 3.74 -5.03 -23.46
N LYS A 225 5.01 -4.95 -23.91
CA LYS A 225 6.00 -3.98 -23.40
C LYS A 225 5.46 -2.55 -23.46
N GLY A 226 4.97 -2.12 -24.62
CA GLY A 226 4.42 -0.77 -24.79
C GLY A 226 3.28 -0.47 -23.82
N ARG A 227 2.37 -1.45 -23.61
CA ARG A 227 1.25 -1.30 -22.69
C ARG A 227 1.69 -1.21 -21.22
N LEU A 228 2.56 -2.12 -20.78
CA LEU A 228 3.07 -2.15 -19.40
C LEU A 228 3.91 -0.91 -19.09
N ARG A 229 4.77 -0.46 -20.02
CA ARG A 229 5.54 0.78 -19.88
C ARG A 229 4.63 2.00 -19.72
N ALA A 230 3.63 2.16 -20.59
CA ALA A 230 2.70 3.28 -20.50
C ALA A 230 1.92 3.29 -19.18
N TYR A 231 1.55 2.11 -18.67
CA TYR A 231 0.91 1.97 -17.35
C TYR A 231 1.86 2.39 -16.24
N TRP A 232 3.08 1.87 -16.24
CA TRP A 232 4.09 2.16 -15.24
C TRP A 232 4.49 3.64 -15.21
N GLU A 233 4.76 4.24 -16.37
CA GLU A 233 5.12 5.65 -16.49
C GLU A 233 4.07 6.56 -15.86
N LYS A 234 2.79 6.25 -16.07
CA LYS A 234 1.69 7.01 -15.45
C LYS A 234 1.70 6.86 -13.92
N ILE A 235 1.84 5.64 -13.41
CA ILE A 235 1.89 5.37 -11.96
C ILE A 235 3.09 6.09 -11.32
N LEU A 236 4.28 5.93 -11.89
CA LEU A 236 5.51 6.54 -11.40
C LEU A 236 5.40 8.07 -11.40
N LYS A 237 4.83 8.65 -12.47
CA LYS A 237 4.57 10.09 -12.55
C LYS A 237 3.62 10.57 -11.44
N ASP A 238 2.54 9.84 -11.17
CA ASP A 238 1.57 10.22 -10.15
C ASP A 238 2.17 10.08 -8.74
N ILE A 239 2.93 9.03 -8.45
CA ILE A 239 3.68 8.86 -7.18
C ILE A 239 4.67 10.01 -6.98
N THR A 240 5.45 10.35 -8.00
CA THR A 240 6.44 11.44 -7.94
C THR A 240 5.75 12.80 -7.75
N ARG A 241 4.62 13.05 -8.43
CA ARG A 241 3.85 14.29 -8.33
C ARG A 241 3.35 14.55 -6.91
N VAL A 242 2.94 13.53 -6.19
CA VAL A 242 2.45 13.67 -4.81
C VAL A 242 3.57 13.58 -3.77
N ASN A 243 4.81 13.37 -4.19
CA ASN A 243 6.03 13.44 -3.38
C ASN A 243 5.97 12.53 -2.12
N ILE A 244 5.62 11.28 -2.33
CA ILE A 244 5.55 10.28 -1.25
C ILE A 244 6.75 9.31 -1.26
N ILE A 245 7.55 9.33 -2.34
CA ILE A 245 8.82 8.62 -2.50
C ILE A 245 9.92 9.62 -2.79
#